data_b7238ac475debb41a1d845abb5982edd
#
_entry.id   b7238ac475debb41a1d845abb5982edd
#
_cell.length_a   1.000
_cell.length_b   1.000
_cell.length_c   1.000
_cell.angle_alpha   90.00
_cell.angle_beta   90.00
_cell.angle_gamma   90.00
#
_symmetry.space_group_name_H-M   'P 1'
#
loop_
_entity.id
_entity.type
_entity.pdbx_description
1 polymer ?
#
loop_
_entity_poly.entity_id
_entity_poly.type
_entity_poly.pdbx_seq_one_letter_code
_entity_poly.pdbx_strand_id
1 'polypeptide(L)'
;MSVVDDVKQKLDIVDIVSESVKLRKSGRSFSGFCPFHPNTRTPAFHVFPDTQTWHCFGSCNTGGDVFTFLMKKENIDFGEALRRLAHRAGVELAREGPGEDAERKRLREILATTAAHFHYLLKNHPDAQNAREYIARRFITPDAIEQFQLGY
;
A
#
# COMPACT_ATOMS: atom_id res chain seq x y z
N MET A 1 2.26 1.97 22.54
CA MET A 1 2.00 1.02 21.42
C MET A 1 1.19 1.77 20.38
N SER A 2 1.36 1.48 19.12
CA SER A 2 0.57 2.15 18.09
C SER A 2 -0.79 1.47 17.94
N VAL A 3 -1.79 2.19 17.45
CA VAL A 3 -3.12 1.61 17.15
C VAL A 3 -3.01 0.39 16.23
N VAL A 4 -2.03 0.39 15.32
CA VAL A 4 -1.75 -0.72 14.42
C VAL A 4 -1.28 -1.96 15.21
N ASP A 5 -0.45 -1.76 16.23
CA ASP A 5 0.02 -2.87 17.09
C ASP A 5 -1.13 -3.44 17.90
N ASP A 6 -2.01 -2.58 18.44
CA ASP A 6 -3.18 -3.00 19.21
C ASP A 6 -4.14 -3.83 18.36
N VAL A 7 -4.35 -3.43 17.09
CA VAL A 7 -5.16 -4.19 16.14
C VAL A 7 -4.52 -5.53 15.83
N LYS A 8 -3.20 -5.58 15.57
CA LYS A 8 -2.48 -6.83 15.28
C LYS A 8 -2.53 -7.82 16.43
N GLN A 9 -2.43 -7.33 17.68
CA GLN A 9 -2.48 -8.20 18.86
C GLN A 9 -3.84 -8.86 19.10
N LYS A 10 -4.91 -8.22 18.64
CA LYS A 10 -6.29 -8.69 18.85
C LYS A 10 -6.84 -9.54 17.71
N LEU A 11 -6.14 -9.63 16.59
CA LEU A 11 -6.56 -10.39 15.42
C LEU A 11 -5.62 -11.56 15.17
N ASP A 12 -6.19 -12.70 14.80
CA ASP A 12 -5.42 -13.83 14.28
C ASP A 12 -5.47 -13.79 12.74
N ILE A 13 -4.29 -13.79 12.13
CA ILE A 13 -4.17 -13.79 10.67
C ILE A 13 -4.80 -15.04 10.04
N VAL A 14 -4.78 -16.18 10.76
CA VAL A 14 -5.39 -17.43 10.27
C VAL A 14 -6.89 -17.26 10.12
N ASP A 15 -7.55 -16.62 11.09
CA ASP A 15 -8.99 -16.37 11.03
C ASP A 15 -9.36 -15.45 9.88
N ILE A 16 -8.63 -14.34 9.73
CA ILE A 16 -8.87 -13.36 8.64
C ILE A 16 -8.68 -13.98 7.27
N VAL A 17 -7.61 -14.74 7.09
CA VAL A 17 -7.31 -15.38 5.81
C VAL A 17 -8.28 -16.51 5.49
N SER A 18 -8.69 -17.28 6.51
CA SER A 18 -9.61 -18.43 6.35
C SER A 18 -10.98 -18.07 5.78
N GLU A 19 -11.40 -16.82 5.92
CA GLU A 19 -12.67 -16.33 5.34
C GLU A 19 -12.69 -16.37 3.81
N SER A 20 -11.52 -16.25 3.20
CA SER A 20 -11.42 -16.18 1.74
C SER A 20 -10.54 -17.27 1.13
N VAL A 21 -9.73 -17.94 1.92
CA VAL A 21 -8.80 -18.98 1.49
C VAL A 21 -9.03 -20.25 2.30
N LYS A 22 -9.30 -21.38 1.64
CA LYS A 22 -9.34 -22.67 2.31
C LYS A 22 -7.95 -23.07 2.75
N LEU A 23 -7.68 -22.92 4.04
CA LEU A 23 -6.42 -23.28 4.66
C LEU A 23 -6.43 -24.73 5.15
N ARG A 24 -5.29 -25.42 4.98
CA ARG A 24 -5.03 -26.75 5.56
C ARG A 24 -3.81 -26.67 6.44
N LYS A 25 -3.85 -27.27 7.62
CA LYS A 25 -2.72 -27.31 8.52
C LYS A 25 -1.55 -28.08 7.88
N SER A 26 -0.37 -27.49 7.93
CA SER A 26 0.87 -28.05 7.40
C SER A 26 2.01 -27.82 8.40
N GLY A 27 2.18 -28.76 9.33
CA GLY A 27 3.11 -28.60 10.44
C GLY A 27 2.73 -27.44 11.35
N ARG A 28 3.64 -26.45 11.48
CA ARG A 28 3.45 -25.23 12.28
C ARG A 28 2.78 -24.09 11.49
N SER A 29 2.53 -24.28 10.22
CA SER A 29 1.89 -23.30 9.35
C SER A 29 0.57 -23.82 8.78
N PHE A 30 -0.12 -22.95 8.06
CA PHE A 30 -1.27 -23.32 7.23
C PHE A 30 -0.94 -23.08 5.77
N SER A 31 -1.44 -23.92 4.87
CA SER A 31 -1.23 -23.80 3.44
C SER A 31 -2.55 -23.79 2.67
N GLY A 32 -2.57 -23.08 1.54
CA GLY A 32 -3.74 -22.97 0.67
C GLY A 32 -3.37 -22.50 -0.73
N PHE A 33 -4.40 -22.30 -1.56
CA PHE A 33 -4.23 -21.70 -2.87
C PHE A 33 -4.20 -20.19 -2.76
N CYS A 34 -3.25 -19.56 -3.45
CA CYS A 34 -3.09 -18.11 -3.40
C CYS A 34 -4.29 -17.40 -4.03
N PRO A 35 -4.89 -16.41 -3.34
CA PRO A 35 -6.01 -15.66 -3.91
C PRO A 35 -5.57 -14.54 -4.85
N PHE A 36 -4.27 -14.29 -5.00
CA PHE A 36 -3.72 -13.16 -5.74
C PHE A 36 -3.17 -13.52 -7.13
N HIS A 37 -3.12 -14.82 -7.46
CA HIS A 37 -2.79 -15.29 -8.80
C HIS A 37 -3.48 -16.63 -9.07
N PRO A 38 -3.79 -16.94 -10.33
CA PRO A 38 -4.38 -18.23 -10.68
C PRO A 38 -3.39 -19.37 -10.40
N ASN A 39 -3.72 -20.21 -9.43
CA ASN A 39 -2.99 -21.43 -9.13
C ASN A 39 -3.94 -22.49 -8.59
N THR A 40 -4.03 -23.61 -9.31
CA THR A 40 -4.90 -24.74 -8.95
C THR A 40 -4.14 -26.04 -8.71
N ARG A 41 -2.80 -26.04 -8.92
CA ARG A 41 -2.01 -27.28 -8.88
C ARG A 41 -1.31 -27.48 -7.52
N THR A 42 -0.68 -26.43 -6.98
CA THR A 42 0.13 -26.54 -5.78
C THR A 42 -0.24 -25.46 -4.78
N PRO A 43 -0.60 -25.79 -3.53
CA PRO A 43 -0.89 -24.82 -2.50
C PRO A 43 0.41 -24.11 -2.06
N ALA A 44 0.74 -23.00 -2.70
CA ALA A 44 1.96 -22.24 -2.46
C ALA A 44 1.78 -21.04 -1.51
N PHE A 45 0.55 -20.82 -1.04
CA PHE A 45 0.24 -19.77 -0.09
C PHE A 45 0.33 -20.31 1.33
N HIS A 46 1.17 -19.71 2.15
CA HIS A 46 1.40 -20.12 3.53
C HIS A 46 1.07 -19.01 4.51
N VAL A 47 0.44 -19.39 5.64
CA VAL A 47 0.16 -18.51 6.77
C VAL A 47 0.89 -19.03 7.98
N PHE A 48 1.60 -18.16 8.67
CA PHE A 48 2.45 -18.46 9.82
C PHE A 48 1.84 -17.84 11.08
N PRO A 49 1.14 -18.65 11.91
CA PRO A 49 0.50 -18.13 13.12
C PRO A 49 1.50 -17.54 14.11
N ASP A 50 2.68 -18.16 14.24
CA ASP A 50 3.70 -17.76 15.21
C ASP A 50 4.21 -16.33 14.97
N THR A 51 4.26 -15.91 13.71
CA THR A 51 4.73 -14.57 13.30
C THR A 51 3.62 -13.65 12.83
N GLN A 52 2.39 -14.14 12.79
CA GLN A 52 1.21 -13.40 12.27
C GLN A 52 1.45 -12.83 10.87
N THR A 53 2.07 -13.66 10.00
CA THR A 53 2.41 -13.29 8.62
C THR A 53 1.91 -14.33 7.62
N TRP A 54 1.86 -13.93 6.37
CA TRP A 54 1.61 -14.84 5.25
C TRP A 54 2.65 -14.63 4.16
N HIS A 55 2.90 -15.66 3.36
CA HIS A 55 3.76 -15.58 2.18
C HIS A 55 3.27 -16.54 1.09
N CYS A 56 3.29 -16.09 -0.15
CA CYS A 56 3.08 -16.93 -1.32
C CYS A 56 4.42 -17.26 -1.98
N PHE A 57 4.80 -18.52 -1.98
CA PHE A 57 5.99 -19.04 -2.67
C PHE A 57 5.74 -19.38 -4.14
N GLY A 58 4.59 -19.00 -4.67
CA GLY A 58 4.23 -19.17 -6.08
C GLY A 58 4.60 -17.94 -6.93
N SER A 59 3.93 -17.81 -8.07
CA SER A 59 4.28 -16.81 -9.10
C SER A 59 4.20 -15.36 -8.64
N CYS A 60 3.36 -15.02 -7.65
CA CYS A 60 3.31 -13.65 -7.16
C CYS A 60 4.43 -13.31 -6.16
N ASN A 61 5.05 -14.31 -5.52
CA ASN A 61 6.15 -14.18 -4.56
C ASN A 61 6.00 -12.98 -3.61
N THR A 62 4.81 -12.83 -3.01
CA THR A 62 4.47 -11.72 -2.13
C THR A 62 4.03 -12.22 -0.77
N GLY A 63 4.23 -11.41 0.25
CA GLY A 63 3.87 -11.71 1.62
C GLY A 63 3.59 -10.44 2.42
N GLY A 64 3.29 -10.63 3.70
CA GLY A 64 3.05 -9.54 4.62
C GLY A 64 2.23 -9.96 5.84
N ASP A 65 1.60 -9.01 6.46
CA ASP A 65 0.74 -9.15 7.62
C ASP A 65 -0.75 -9.12 7.24
N VAL A 66 -1.62 -9.04 8.24
CA VAL A 66 -3.08 -8.98 8.06
C VAL A 66 -3.52 -7.75 7.26
N PHE A 67 -2.84 -6.61 7.42
CA PHE A 67 -3.14 -5.39 6.68
C PHE A 67 -2.83 -5.56 5.20
N THR A 68 -1.61 -6.02 4.91
CA THR A 68 -1.16 -6.28 3.54
C THR A 68 -2.07 -7.29 2.83
N PHE A 69 -2.55 -8.31 3.56
CA PHE A 69 -3.49 -9.28 3.03
C PHE A 69 -4.81 -8.62 2.63
N LEU A 70 -5.42 -7.86 3.56
CA LEU A 70 -6.72 -7.22 3.32
C LEU A 70 -6.64 -6.18 2.20
N MET A 71 -5.60 -5.33 2.21
CA MET A 71 -5.36 -4.33 1.16
C MET A 71 -5.30 -4.97 -0.24
N LYS A 72 -4.53 -6.05 -0.38
CA LYS A 72 -4.42 -6.78 -1.65
C LYS A 72 -5.70 -7.51 -2.03
N LYS A 73 -6.39 -8.09 -1.05
CA LYS A 73 -7.59 -8.89 -1.29
C LYS A 73 -8.76 -8.04 -1.75
N GLU A 74 -8.94 -6.86 -1.16
CA GLU A 74 -10.09 -6.00 -1.41
C GLU A 74 -9.73 -4.78 -2.27
N ASN A 75 -8.47 -4.65 -2.66
CA ASN A 75 -7.95 -3.51 -3.42
C ASN A 75 -8.27 -2.17 -2.75
N ILE A 76 -8.01 -2.08 -1.45
CA ILE A 76 -8.23 -0.89 -0.61
C ILE A 76 -6.90 -0.34 -0.12
N ASP A 77 -6.91 0.93 0.29
CA ASP A 77 -5.75 1.58 0.91
C ASP A 77 -5.56 1.16 2.38
N PHE A 78 -4.44 1.57 2.97
CA PHE A 78 -4.11 1.26 4.35
C PHE A 78 -5.10 1.88 5.35
N GLY A 79 -5.59 3.08 5.10
CA GLY A 79 -6.53 3.77 5.97
C GLY A 79 -7.86 3.02 6.08
N GLU A 80 -8.36 2.53 4.95
CA GLU A 80 -9.59 1.72 4.92
C GLU A 80 -9.36 0.34 5.54
N ALA A 81 -8.23 -0.30 5.28
CA ALA A 81 -7.86 -1.57 5.91
C ALA A 81 -7.77 -1.42 7.44
N LEU A 82 -7.16 -0.33 7.91
CA LEU A 82 -7.07 -0.03 9.34
C LEU A 82 -8.46 0.17 9.97
N ARG A 83 -9.34 0.92 9.33
CA ARG A 83 -10.73 1.11 9.82
C ARG A 83 -11.46 -0.22 9.98
N ARG A 84 -11.40 -1.09 8.98
CA ARG A 84 -12.09 -2.38 8.98
C ARG A 84 -11.52 -3.35 10.02
N LEU A 85 -10.20 -3.46 10.08
CA LEU A 85 -9.54 -4.34 11.03
C LEU A 85 -9.67 -3.84 12.47
N ALA A 86 -9.61 -2.52 12.72
CA ALA A 86 -9.83 -1.94 14.03
C ALA A 86 -11.27 -2.17 14.51
N HIS A 87 -12.27 -1.96 13.66
CA HIS A 87 -13.66 -2.26 13.98
C HIS A 87 -13.83 -3.74 14.37
N ARG A 88 -13.20 -4.64 13.63
CA ARG A 88 -13.23 -6.08 13.88
C ARG A 88 -12.51 -6.47 15.18
N ALA A 89 -11.39 -5.79 15.48
CA ALA A 89 -10.61 -5.99 16.70
C ALA A 89 -11.26 -5.33 17.94
N GLY A 90 -12.33 -4.57 17.78
CA GLY A 90 -12.90 -3.75 18.86
C GLY A 90 -11.92 -2.69 19.35
N VAL A 91 -11.09 -2.15 18.46
CA VAL A 91 -10.16 -1.05 18.74
C VAL A 91 -10.79 0.25 18.24
N GLU A 92 -11.00 1.18 19.15
CA GLU A 92 -11.47 2.51 18.77
C GLU A 92 -10.32 3.27 18.09
N LEU A 93 -10.52 3.63 16.84
CA LEU A 93 -9.66 4.60 16.18
C LEU A 93 -9.99 5.99 16.72
N ALA A 94 -8.97 6.71 17.17
CA ALA A 94 -9.15 8.13 17.40
C ALA A 94 -9.76 8.71 16.11
N ARG A 95 -10.98 9.26 16.23
CA ARG A 95 -11.62 9.93 15.11
C ARG A 95 -10.69 11.05 14.69
N GLU A 96 -10.09 10.93 13.51
CA GLU A 96 -9.47 12.09 12.88
C GLU A 96 -10.57 13.16 12.85
N GLY A 97 -10.36 14.23 13.59
CA GLY A 97 -11.36 15.29 13.69
C GLY A 97 -11.66 15.81 12.27
N PRO A 98 -12.88 16.27 12.00
CA PRO A 98 -13.24 16.82 10.68
C PRO A 98 -12.30 17.96 10.23
N GLY A 99 -11.49 18.52 11.15
CA GLY A 99 -10.46 19.50 10.86
C GLY A 99 -9.17 18.90 10.24
N GLU A 100 -8.72 17.73 10.71
CA GLU A 100 -7.48 17.11 10.18
C GLU A 100 -7.63 16.63 8.74
N ASP A 101 -8.79 16.08 8.39
CA ASP A 101 -9.07 15.69 7.00
C ASP A 101 -9.15 16.89 6.06
N ALA A 102 -9.73 17.99 6.53
CA ALA A 102 -9.81 19.24 5.77
C ALA A 102 -8.43 19.88 5.59
N GLU A 103 -7.58 19.86 6.62
CA GLU A 103 -6.22 20.38 6.56
C GLU A 103 -5.34 19.53 5.64
N ARG A 104 -5.38 18.21 5.75
CA ARG A 104 -4.67 17.29 4.84
C ARG A 104 -5.10 17.45 3.40
N LYS A 105 -6.40 17.63 3.15
CA LYS A 105 -6.93 17.91 1.80
C LYS A 105 -6.37 19.22 1.27
N ARG A 106 -6.40 20.29 2.07
CA ARG A 106 -5.84 21.59 1.71
C ARG A 106 -4.34 21.53 1.42
N LEU A 107 -3.58 20.80 2.25
CA LEU A 107 -2.14 20.60 2.02
C LEU A 107 -1.88 19.84 0.72
N ARG A 108 -2.65 18.80 0.40
CA ARG A 108 -2.54 18.09 -0.88
C ARG A 108 -2.85 18.99 -2.07
N GLU A 109 -3.86 19.84 -1.98
CA GLU A 109 -4.21 20.81 -3.03
C GLU A 109 -3.09 21.84 -3.25
N ILE A 110 -2.51 22.35 -2.17
CA ILE A 110 -1.35 23.26 -2.23
C ILE A 110 -0.16 22.55 -2.88
N LEU A 111 0.17 21.35 -2.44
CA LEU A 111 1.29 20.58 -3.01
C LEU A 111 1.08 20.28 -4.49
N ALA A 112 -0.13 19.90 -4.90
CA ALA A 112 -0.45 19.64 -6.30
C ALA A 112 -0.30 20.91 -7.15
N THR A 113 -0.79 22.04 -6.66
CA THR A 113 -0.66 23.34 -7.35
C THR A 113 0.81 23.75 -7.47
N THR A 114 1.58 23.57 -6.40
CA THR A 114 3.01 23.88 -6.36
C THR A 114 3.80 22.98 -7.33
N ALA A 115 3.51 21.69 -7.35
CA ALA A 115 4.14 20.76 -8.28
C ALA A 115 3.84 21.13 -9.75
N ALA A 116 2.58 21.45 -10.05
CA ALA A 116 2.19 21.90 -11.38
C ALA A 116 2.89 23.21 -11.79
N HIS A 117 3.06 24.13 -10.84
CA HIS A 117 3.78 25.39 -11.09
C HIS A 117 5.26 25.14 -11.42
N PHE A 118 5.96 24.34 -10.62
CA PHE A 118 7.36 24.02 -10.90
C PHE A 118 7.52 23.22 -12.20
N HIS A 119 6.59 22.32 -12.49
CA HIS A 119 6.57 21.61 -13.77
C HIS A 119 6.41 22.58 -14.95
N TYR A 120 5.50 23.54 -14.83
CA TYR A 120 5.34 24.61 -15.83
C TYR A 120 6.63 25.44 -16.00
N LEU A 121 7.30 25.83 -14.91
CA LEU A 121 8.56 26.56 -14.95
C LEU A 121 9.65 25.77 -15.68
N LEU A 122 9.82 24.49 -15.36
CA LEU A 122 10.77 23.63 -16.05
C LEU A 122 10.58 23.64 -17.56
N LYS A 123 9.33 23.56 -18.01
CA LYS A 123 9.01 23.47 -19.43
C LYS A 123 9.13 24.81 -20.17
N ASN A 124 8.77 25.91 -19.53
CA ASN A 124 8.49 27.16 -20.23
C ASN A 124 9.37 28.33 -19.79
N HIS A 125 9.95 28.31 -18.57
CA HIS A 125 10.68 29.48 -18.08
C HIS A 125 12.08 29.58 -18.70
N PRO A 126 12.54 30.77 -19.13
CA PRO A 126 13.88 30.97 -19.70
C PRO A 126 15.00 30.49 -18.78
N ASP A 127 14.94 30.81 -17.48
CA ASP A 127 15.98 30.49 -16.50
C ASP A 127 16.11 28.96 -16.25
N ALA A 128 15.11 28.18 -16.63
CA ALA A 128 15.15 26.71 -16.56
C ALA A 128 15.96 26.06 -17.68
N GLN A 129 16.61 26.84 -18.57
CA GLN A 129 17.39 26.29 -19.68
C GLN A 129 18.48 25.32 -19.22
N ASN A 130 19.25 25.69 -18.22
CA ASN A 130 20.30 24.84 -17.65
C ASN A 130 19.74 23.53 -17.07
N ALA A 131 18.58 23.59 -16.42
CA ALA A 131 17.92 22.40 -15.89
C ALA A 131 17.45 21.47 -17.02
N ARG A 132 16.87 22.00 -18.10
CA ARG A 132 16.48 21.21 -19.28
C ARG A 132 17.69 20.53 -19.93
N GLU A 133 18.80 21.24 -20.08
CA GLU A 133 20.04 20.68 -20.61
C GLU A 133 20.63 19.59 -19.71
N TYR A 134 20.55 19.76 -18.38
CA TYR A 134 20.97 18.75 -17.42
C TYR A 134 20.11 17.47 -17.54
N ILE A 135 18.78 17.62 -17.61
CA ILE A 135 17.83 16.52 -17.78
C ILE A 135 18.13 15.76 -19.10
N ALA A 136 18.33 16.50 -20.19
CA ALA A 136 18.67 15.90 -21.49
C ALA A 136 19.98 15.10 -21.44
N ARG A 137 21.02 15.62 -20.78
CA ARG A 137 22.29 14.91 -20.59
C ARG A 137 22.15 13.63 -19.74
N ARG A 138 21.13 13.55 -18.90
CA ARG A 138 20.79 12.36 -18.10
C ARG A 138 19.90 11.37 -18.85
N PHE A 139 19.61 11.62 -20.13
CA PHE A 139 18.73 10.79 -20.95
C PHE A 139 17.31 10.61 -20.36
N ILE A 140 16.83 11.59 -19.58
CA ILE A 140 15.45 11.60 -19.08
C ILE A 140 14.56 12.03 -20.24
N THR A 141 13.62 11.15 -20.59
CA THR A 141 12.73 11.38 -21.74
C THR A 141 11.65 12.44 -21.44
N PRO A 142 11.10 13.12 -22.45
CA PRO A 142 9.95 14.01 -22.27
C PRO A 142 8.77 13.32 -21.59
N ASP A 143 8.49 12.07 -21.95
CA ASP A 143 7.41 11.28 -21.33
C ASP A 143 7.65 11.08 -19.82
N ALA A 144 8.89 10.86 -19.40
CA ALA A 144 9.23 10.76 -17.99
C ALA A 144 9.06 12.10 -17.27
N ILE A 145 9.39 13.22 -17.90
CA ILE A 145 9.18 14.57 -17.33
C ILE A 145 7.69 14.81 -17.09
N GLU A 146 6.82 14.44 -18.04
CA GLU A 146 5.36 14.55 -17.89
C GLU A 146 4.83 13.57 -16.83
N GLN A 147 5.19 12.31 -16.92
CA GLN A 147 4.68 11.26 -16.04
C GLN A 147 5.01 11.51 -14.55
N PHE A 148 6.23 11.97 -14.29
CA PHE A 148 6.70 12.23 -12.92
C PHE A 148 6.59 13.70 -12.51
N GLN A 149 6.00 14.56 -13.35
CA GLN A 149 5.82 16.00 -13.11
C GLN A 149 7.13 16.66 -12.61
N LEU A 150 8.24 16.38 -13.29
CA LEU A 150 9.51 16.99 -12.90
C LEU A 150 9.40 18.52 -12.99
N GLY A 151 9.90 19.21 -11.99
CA GLY A 151 9.82 20.66 -11.84
C GLY A 151 11.18 21.34 -11.69
N TYR A 152 11.17 22.67 -11.79
CA TYR A 152 12.34 23.54 -11.62
C TYR A 152 12.05 24.60 -10.58
#